data_e6d16d297d78263eb8e8cabe35e46974
#
_entry.id   e6d16d297d78263eb8e8cabe35e46974
#
_cell.length_a   1.000
_cell.length_b   1.000
_cell.length_c   1.000
_cell.angle_alpha   90.00
_cell.angle_beta   90.00
_cell.angle_gamma   90.00
#
_symmetry.space_group_name_H-M   'P 1'
#
loop_
_entity.id
_entity.type
_entity.pdbx_description
1 polymer ?
#
loop_
_entity_poly.entity_id
_entity_poly.type
_entity_poly.pdbx_seq_one_letter_code
_entity_poly.pdbx_strand_id
1 'polypeptide(L)'
;MSHPRKAIRQYVTTLLTGATTAGANVFDSRVRRLPVSLLPALLIYTRSDKANGTVSDAPRIYLRTLELAIEVAVASANMADTLDDLTREVEILLENDDGLGGLGEISYSGTEIELDGDADPALAIAVMTFTVEYEDDLKSAVLNTFTGADVVWNLTTDPDEQNEAQDTINVTP
;
A
#
# COMPACT_ATOMS: atom_id res chain seq x y z
N MET A 1 5.45 -7.42 12.17
CA MET A 1 5.33 -6.53 11.00
C MET A 1 3.90 -6.56 10.46
N SER A 2 3.39 -5.42 9.97
CA SER A 2 2.09 -5.37 9.29
C SER A 2 2.31 -5.59 7.80
N HIS A 3 1.40 -6.27 7.11
CA HIS A 3 1.49 -6.46 5.66
C HIS A 3 1.41 -5.10 4.94
N PRO A 4 2.24 -4.81 3.91
CA PRO A 4 2.25 -3.52 3.20
C PRO A 4 0.87 -3.10 2.69
N ARG A 5 0.06 -4.01 2.11
CA ARG A 5 -1.30 -3.71 1.65
C ARG A 5 -2.23 -3.15 2.74
N LYS A 6 -2.01 -3.54 4.02
CA LYS A 6 -2.75 -2.95 5.13
C LYS A 6 -2.32 -1.50 5.36
N ALA A 7 -1.01 -1.23 5.31
CA ALA A 7 -0.49 0.13 5.46
C ALA A 7 -0.99 1.04 4.34
N ILE A 8 -0.95 0.58 3.08
CA ILE A 8 -1.48 1.29 1.90
C ILE A 8 -2.95 1.64 2.10
N ARG A 9 -3.79 0.65 2.44
CA ARG A 9 -5.23 0.88 2.65
C ARG A 9 -5.50 1.87 3.77
N GLN A 10 -4.79 1.76 4.90
CA GLN A 10 -4.93 2.67 6.03
C GLN A 10 -4.46 4.08 5.71
N TYR A 11 -3.39 4.20 4.92
CA TYR A 11 -2.89 5.48 4.45
C TYR A 11 -3.94 6.19 3.60
N VAL A 12 -4.50 5.51 2.58
CA VAL A 12 -5.55 6.05 1.72
C VAL A 12 -6.80 6.44 2.54
N THR A 13 -7.19 5.62 3.52
CA THR A 13 -8.29 5.95 4.43
C THR A 13 -8.02 7.26 5.17
N THR A 14 -6.82 7.43 5.70
CA THR A 14 -6.42 8.64 6.43
C THR A 14 -6.38 9.86 5.51
N LEU A 15 -5.81 9.71 4.30
CA LEU A 15 -5.71 10.77 3.31
C LEU A 15 -7.08 11.32 2.91
N LEU A 16 -8.07 10.46 2.71
CA LEU A 16 -9.41 10.84 2.26
C LEU A 16 -10.33 11.31 3.40
N THR A 17 -10.03 10.92 4.67
CA THR A 17 -10.86 11.29 5.82
C THR A 17 -10.80 12.79 6.09
N GLY A 18 -11.96 13.46 6.02
CA GLY A 18 -12.09 14.89 6.23
C GLY A 18 -11.57 15.77 5.08
N ALA A 19 -10.99 15.16 4.04
CA ALA A 19 -10.48 15.87 2.86
C ALA A 19 -11.46 15.86 1.68
N THR A 20 -12.53 15.07 1.78
CA THR A 20 -13.59 14.94 0.78
C THR A 20 -14.94 15.34 1.37
N THR A 21 -15.93 15.53 0.51
CA THR A 21 -17.34 15.81 0.89
C THR A 21 -17.96 14.68 1.73
N ALA A 22 -17.40 13.46 1.71
CA ALA A 22 -17.79 12.38 2.62
C ALA A 22 -17.41 12.67 4.09
N GLY A 23 -16.54 13.64 4.36
CA GLY A 23 -16.12 14.03 5.70
C GLY A 23 -15.47 12.89 6.48
N ALA A 24 -16.04 12.55 7.64
CA ALA A 24 -15.56 11.45 8.49
C ALA A 24 -16.08 10.06 8.05
N ASN A 25 -16.97 9.98 7.05
CA ASN A 25 -17.58 8.73 6.61
C ASN A 25 -16.67 7.98 5.61
N VAL A 26 -15.44 7.77 5.98
CA VAL A 26 -14.44 6.99 5.23
C VAL A 26 -14.11 5.73 6.02
N PHE A 27 -14.33 4.56 5.42
CA PHE A 27 -14.28 3.28 6.12
C PHE A 27 -13.26 2.32 5.49
N ASP A 28 -12.39 1.77 6.33
CA ASP A 28 -11.45 0.73 5.97
C ASP A 28 -12.09 -0.66 6.10
N SER A 29 -12.20 -1.39 4.99
CA SER A 29 -12.62 -2.82 4.96
C SER A 29 -13.95 -3.12 5.64
N ARG A 30 -14.95 -2.26 5.49
CA ARG A 30 -16.27 -2.47 6.10
C ARG A 30 -17.04 -3.57 5.38
N VAL A 31 -17.48 -4.58 6.12
CA VAL A 31 -18.26 -5.73 5.60
C VAL A 31 -19.77 -5.51 5.73
N ARG A 32 -20.20 -4.64 6.65
CA ARG A 32 -21.63 -4.41 6.90
C ARG A 32 -22.18 -3.31 6.01
N ARG A 33 -23.40 -3.52 5.51
CA ARG A 33 -24.14 -2.52 4.73
C ARG A 33 -24.16 -1.17 5.50
N LEU A 34 -23.91 -0.08 4.78
CA LEU A 34 -23.98 1.25 5.37
C LEU A 34 -25.44 1.67 5.58
N PRO A 35 -25.80 2.21 6.73
CA PRO A 35 -27.06 2.90 6.89
C PRO A 35 -27.04 4.20 6.07
N VAL A 36 -28.18 4.58 5.49
CA VAL A 36 -28.37 5.79 4.69
C VAL A 36 -27.90 7.07 5.40
N SER A 37 -28.04 7.10 6.74
CA SER A 37 -27.62 8.24 7.58
C SER A 37 -26.11 8.51 7.58
N LEU A 38 -25.30 7.60 7.06
CA LEU A 38 -23.83 7.76 6.92
C LEU A 38 -23.42 8.10 5.48
N LEU A 39 -24.36 8.36 4.58
CA LEU A 39 -24.06 8.79 3.22
C LEU A 39 -24.00 10.32 3.13
N PRO A 40 -23.13 10.90 2.29
CA PRO A 40 -22.15 10.22 1.42
C PRO A 40 -21.04 9.54 2.18
N ALA A 41 -20.48 8.47 1.62
CA ALA A 41 -19.44 7.68 2.27
C ALA A 41 -18.46 7.08 1.27
N LEU A 42 -17.23 6.82 1.73
CA LEU A 42 -16.18 6.10 1.01
C LEU A 42 -15.84 4.80 1.74
N LEU A 43 -15.75 3.70 0.99
CA LEU A 43 -15.35 2.40 1.51
C LEU A 43 -14.13 1.91 0.73
N ILE A 44 -13.04 1.62 1.44
CA ILE A 44 -11.75 1.29 0.86
C ILE A 44 -11.45 -0.18 1.05
N TYR A 45 -11.19 -0.88 -0.05
CA TYR A 45 -10.92 -2.32 -0.08
C TYR A 45 -9.64 -2.63 -0.86
N THR A 46 -8.97 -3.70 -0.47
CA THR A 46 -7.96 -4.36 -1.30
C THR A 46 -8.57 -5.62 -1.92
N ARG A 47 -8.61 -5.72 -3.25
CA ARG A 47 -9.26 -6.82 -3.97
C ARG A 47 -8.30 -7.92 -4.35
N SER A 48 -7.16 -7.55 -4.91
CA SER A 48 -6.13 -8.51 -5.32
C SER A 48 -4.74 -7.99 -5.02
N ASP A 49 -3.79 -8.88 -4.83
CA ASP A 49 -2.40 -8.58 -4.54
C ASP A 49 -1.53 -9.65 -5.21
N LYS A 50 -0.78 -9.27 -6.24
CA LYS A 50 -0.01 -10.18 -7.10
C LYS A 50 1.46 -9.86 -7.04
N ALA A 51 2.31 -10.87 -6.95
CA ALA A 51 3.73 -10.74 -7.15
C ALA A 51 4.05 -10.88 -8.65
N ASN A 52 4.65 -9.85 -9.25
CA ASN A 52 4.96 -9.79 -10.68
C ASN A 52 6.38 -10.21 -11.00
N GLY A 53 7.22 -10.35 -9.99
CA GLY A 53 8.63 -10.72 -10.15
C GLY A 53 9.45 -10.32 -8.94
N THR A 54 10.76 -10.45 -9.06
CA THR A 54 11.72 -10.00 -8.04
C THR A 54 12.54 -8.84 -8.59
N VAL A 55 12.72 -7.82 -7.76
CA VAL A 55 13.62 -6.69 -8.02
C VAL A 55 15.05 -7.07 -7.64
N SER A 56 15.20 -7.90 -6.61
CA SER A 56 16.47 -8.42 -6.11
C SER A 56 16.33 -9.85 -5.61
N ASP A 57 17.38 -10.65 -5.76
CA ASP A 57 17.43 -12.04 -5.29
C ASP A 57 18.15 -12.20 -3.94
N ALA A 58 18.94 -11.20 -3.52
CA ALA A 58 19.67 -11.27 -2.25
C ALA A 58 19.84 -9.87 -1.61
N PRO A 59 18.97 -9.43 -0.69
CA PRO A 59 17.74 -10.09 -0.23
C PRO A 59 16.70 -10.16 -1.32
N ARG A 60 15.78 -11.12 -1.22
CA ARG A 60 14.70 -11.25 -2.21
C ARG A 60 13.62 -10.22 -1.95
N ILE A 61 13.48 -9.27 -2.89
CA ILE A 61 12.47 -8.21 -2.88
C ILE A 61 11.51 -8.47 -4.04
N TYR A 62 10.22 -8.56 -3.73
CA TYR A 62 9.18 -8.75 -4.73
C TYR A 62 8.60 -7.42 -5.19
N LEU A 63 8.48 -7.24 -6.51
CA LEU A 63 7.60 -6.22 -7.08
C LEU A 63 6.16 -6.76 -7.05
N ARG A 64 5.27 -6.01 -6.43
CA ARG A 64 3.86 -6.41 -6.25
C ARG A 64 2.93 -5.39 -6.83
N THR A 65 1.80 -5.88 -7.34
CA THR A 65 0.70 -5.06 -7.83
C THR A 65 -0.53 -5.35 -6.98
N LEU A 66 -1.02 -4.32 -6.31
CA LEU A 66 -2.22 -4.34 -5.49
C LEU A 66 -3.36 -3.66 -6.24
N GLU A 67 -4.51 -4.32 -6.30
CA GLU A 67 -5.76 -3.70 -6.74
C GLU A 67 -6.47 -3.11 -5.53
N LEU A 68 -6.57 -1.79 -5.51
CA LEU A 68 -7.29 -1.00 -4.51
C LEU A 68 -8.62 -0.54 -5.10
N ALA A 69 -9.71 -0.83 -4.42
CA ALA A 69 -11.04 -0.36 -4.80
C ALA A 69 -11.57 0.64 -3.77
N ILE A 70 -12.11 1.74 -4.25
CA ILE A 70 -12.79 2.75 -3.45
C ILE A 70 -14.24 2.81 -3.91
N GLU A 71 -15.15 2.34 -3.07
CA GLU A 71 -16.58 2.43 -3.31
C GLU A 71 -17.07 3.77 -2.76
N VAL A 72 -17.65 4.57 -3.63
CA VAL A 72 -18.27 5.87 -3.33
C VAL A 72 -19.77 5.66 -3.30
N ALA A 73 -20.42 5.89 -2.18
CA ALA A 73 -21.85 5.71 -2.01
C ALA A 73 -22.54 7.04 -1.66
N VAL A 74 -23.58 7.38 -2.41
CA VAL A 74 -24.32 8.64 -2.28
C VAL A 74 -25.83 8.38 -2.26
N ALA A 75 -26.55 9.09 -1.41
CA ALA A 75 -28.01 9.14 -1.44
C ALA A 75 -28.45 10.61 -1.43
N SER A 76 -28.91 11.11 -2.56
CA SER A 76 -29.40 12.48 -2.70
C SER A 76 -30.38 12.62 -3.87
N ALA A 77 -31.12 13.73 -3.94
CA ALA A 77 -31.99 14.02 -5.07
C ALA A 77 -31.17 14.24 -6.37
N ASN A 78 -29.93 14.76 -6.27
CA ASN A 78 -29.00 14.96 -7.39
C ASN A 78 -27.83 13.97 -7.26
N MET A 79 -28.14 12.68 -7.11
CA MET A 79 -27.16 11.64 -6.79
C MET A 79 -26.03 11.53 -7.83
N ALA A 80 -26.34 11.73 -9.13
CA ALA A 80 -25.34 11.63 -10.20
C ALA A 80 -24.28 12.76 -10.09
N ASP A 81 -24.73 14.02 -9.99
CA ASP A 81 -23.82 15.16 -9.85
C ASP A 81 -22.97 15.05 -8.56
N THR A 82 -23.62 14.65 -7.45
CA THR A 82 -22.92 14.49 -6.17
C THR A 82 -21.89 13.35 -6.23
N LEU A 83 -22.21 12.26 -6.95
CA LEU A 83 -21.30 11.15 -7.17
C LEU A 83 -20.09 11.55 -8.00
N ASP A 84 -20.32 12.28 -9.10
CA ASP A 84 -19.27 12.77 -9.99
C ASP A 84 -18.34 13.75 -9.26
N ASP A 85 -18.88 14.67 -8.47
CA ASP A 85 -18.09 15.59 -7.65
C ASP A 85 -17.21 14.83 -6.65
N LEU A 86 -17.79 13.87 -5.92
CA LEU A 86 -17.07 13.12 -4.89
C LEU A 86 -16.01 12.17 -5.49
N THR A 87 -16.30 11.53 -6.61
CA THR A 87 -15.30 10.71 -7.32
C THR A 87 -14.15 11.56 -7.81
N ARG A 88 -14.44 12.78 -8.30
CA ARG A 88 -13.41 13.73 -8.73
C ARG A 88 -12.53 14.22 -7.59
N GLU A 89 -13.09 14.46 -6.40
CA GLU A 89 -12.32 14.80 -5.18
C GLU A 89 -11.34 13.68 -4.84
N VAL A 90 -11.78 12.41 -4.90
CA VAL A 90 -10.94 11.24 -4.63
C VAL A 90 -9.79 11.14 -5.64
N GLU A 91 -10.08 11.28 -6.95
CA GLU A 91 -9.06 11.26 -8.00
C GLU A 91 -7.99 12.32 -7.76
N ILE A 92 -8.40 13.58 -7.53
CA ILE A 92 -7.45 14.68 -7.32
C ILE A 92 -6.56 14.46 -6.11
N LEU A 93 -7.11 13.95 -5.00
CA LEU A 93 -6.33 13.71 -3.79
C LEU A 93 -5.30 12.61 -3.97
N LEU A 94 -5.66 11.53 -4.66
CA LEU A 94 -4.74 10.41 -4.92
C LEU A 94 -3.71 10.74 -5.99
N GLU A 95 -4.06 11.51 -7.01
CA GLU A 95 -3.13 11.97 -8.05
C GLU A 95 -2.09 12.97 -7.48
N ASN A 96 -2.48 13.78 -6.49
CA ASN A 96 -1.56 14.69 -5.82
C ASN A 96 -0.59 14.00 -4.87
N ASP A 97 -0.85 12.74 -4.48
CA ASP A 97 0.00 11.91 -3.63
C ASP A 97 0.18 10.52 -4.26
N ASP A 98 0.69 10.51 -5.49
CA ASP A 98 0.88 9.33 -6.33
C ASP A 98 1.83 8.29 -5.71
N GLY A 99 2.74 8.72 -4.84
CA GLY A 99 3.67 7.87 -4.09
C GLY A 99 3.13 7.33 -2.78
N LEU A 100 1.89 7.65 -2.38
CA LEU A 100 1.25 7.21 -1.13
C LEU A 100 2.16 7.34 0.10
N GLY A 101 2.84 8.48 0.24
CA GLY A 101 3.79 8.72 1.32
C GLY A 101 4.99 7.77 1.32
N GLY A 102 5.36 7.22 0.16
CA GLY A 102 6.47 6.27 -0.01
C GLY A 102 6.09 4.80 0.19
N LEU A 103 4.79 4.48 0.23
CA LEU A 103 4.29 3.10 0.37
C LEU A 103 4.16 2.37 -0.97
N GLY A 104 4.14 3.09 -2.10
CA GLY A 104 3.99 2.55 -3.44
C GLY A 104 3.45 3.59 -4.40
N GLU A 105 3.53 3.32 -5.69
CA GLU A 105 3.02 4.20 -6.75
C GLU A 105 1.59 3.83 -7.10
N ILE A 106 0.65 4.79 -6.99
CA ILE A 106 -0.76 4.58 -7.30
C ILE A 106 -1.09 5.14 -8.69
N SER A 107 -1.92 4.42 -9.43
CA SER A 107 -2.46 4.84 -10.71
C SER A 107 -3.94 4.52 -10.83
N TYR A 108 -4.71 5.43 -11.43
CA TYR A 108 -6.13 5.22 -11.69
C TYR A 108 -6.34 4.22 -12.83
N SER A 109 -7.26 3.26 -12.63
CA SER A 109 -7.55 2.20 -13.60
C SER A 109 -8.94 2.36 -14.25
N GLY A 110 -9.93 2.85 -13.51
CA GLY A 110 -11.28 3.07 -14.03
C GLY A 110 -12.34 3.17 -12.94
N THR A 111 -13.55 3.54 -13.35
CA THR A 111 -14.73 3.63 -12.47
C THR A 111 -15.93 2.92 -13.10
N GLU A 112 -16.60 2.09 -12.31
CA GLU A 112 -17.88 1.50 -12.64
C GLU A 112 -18.99 2.21 -11.83
N ILE A 113 -20.08 2.63 -12.49
CA ILE A 113 -21.16 3.41 -11.86
C ILE A 113 -22.46 2.61 -11.91
N GLU A 114 -23.15 2.54 -10.78
CA GLU A 114 -24.48 1.95 -10.62
C GLU A 114 -25.43 2.98 -9.99
N LEU A 115 -26.56 3.22 -10.65
CA LEU A 115 -27.61 4.13 -10.19
C LEU A 115 -28.88 3.34 -9.89
N ASP A 116 -29.37 3.40 -8.65
CA ASP A 116 -30.64 2.78 -8.23
C ASP A 116 -31.64 3.90 -7.88
N GLY A 117 -32.41 4.31 -8.87
CA GLY A 117 -33.44 5.33 -8.73
C GLY A 117 -34.72 4.82 -8.07
N ASP A 118 -34.91 3.49 -7.99
CA ASP A 118 -36.11 2.86 -7.39
C ASP A 118 -35.94 2.64 -5.87
N ALA A 119 -34.73 2.81 -5.35
CA ALA A 119 -34.47 2.77 -3.92
C ALA A 119 -35.07 4.01 -3.22
N ASP A 120 -35.50 3.85 -1.97
CA ASP A 120 -35.99 4.97 -1.12
C ASP A 120 -35.08 5.12 0.13
N PRO A 121 -34.23 6.15 0.17
CA PRO A 121 -33.94 7.14 -0.89
C PRO A 121 -33.16 6.55 -2.08
N ALA A 122 -33.25 7.21 -3.23
CA ALA A 122 -32.46 6.87 -4.41
C ALA A 122 -30.96 6.83 -4.07
N LEU A 123 -30.26 5.81 -4.58
CA LEU A 123 -28.86 5.49 -4.25
C LEU A 123 -28.02 5.48 -5.52
N ALA A 124 -26.83 6.07 -5.43
CA ALA A 124 -25.80 5.94 -6.45
C ALA A 124 -24.52 5.37 -5.84
N ILE A 125 -23.88 4.46 -6.53
CA ILE A 125 -22.64 3.82 -6.15
C ILE A 125 -21.66 3.91 -7.32
N ALA A 126 -20.44 4.36 -7.05
CA ALA A 126 -19.32 4.23 -7.96
C ALA A 126 -18.23 3.38 -7.33
N VAL A 127 -17.66 2.47 -8.10
CA VAL A 127 -16.49 1.68 -7.69
C VAL A 127 -15.30 2.13 -8.52
N MET A 128 -14.46 2.93 -7.91
CA MET A 128 -13.20 3.38 -8.47
C MET A 128 -12.12 2.33 -8.24
N THR A 129 -11.42 1.94 -9.27
CA THR A 129 -10.32 0.96 -9.18
C THR A 129 -9.00 1.65 -9.44
N PHE A 130 -8.04 1.41 -8.56
CA PHE A 130 -6.67 1.88 -8.64
C PHE A 130 -5.70 0.70 -8.61
N THR A 131 -4.59 0.86 -9.28
CA THR A 131 -3.47 -0.07 -9.23
C THR A 131 -2.37 0.56 -8.39
N VAL A 132 -1.84 -0.17 -7.40
CA VAL A 132 -0.71 0.27 -6.58
C VAL A 132 0.45 -0.69 -6.78
N GLU A 133 1.58 -0.17 -7.27
CA GLU A 133 2.83 -0.91 -7.39
C GLU A 133 3.72 -0.62 -6.18
N TYR A 134 4.23 -1.67 -5.54
CA TYR A 134 5.07 -1.54 -4.36
C TYR A 134 6.07 -2.69 -4.23
N GLU A 135 7.16 -2.44 -3.53
CA GLU A 135 8.16 -3.43 -3.19
C GLU A 135 7.87 -4.07 -1.83
N ASP A 136 8.02 -5.39 -1.75
CA ASP A 136 7.80 -6.17 -0.54
C ASP A 136 9.04 -7.00 -0.21
N ASP A 137 9.78 -6.58 0.81
CA ASP A 137 10.89 -7.34 1.38
C ASP A 137 10.38 -8.29 2.47
N LEU A 138 10.15 -9.54 2.09
CA LEU A 138 9.72 -10.59 3.02
C LEU A 138 10.80 -10.99 4.02
N LYS A 139 12.05 -10.60 3.77
CA LYS A 139 13.21 -10.92 4.59
C LYS A 139 13.79 -9.71 5.30
N SER A 140 12.98 -8.76 5.71
CA SER A 140 13.41 -7.80 6.74
C SER A 140 13.71 -8.54 8.04
N ALA A 141 14.53 -9.58 7.91
CA ALA A 141 15.12 -10.28 9.01
C ALA A 141 16.19 -9.38 9.59
N VAL A 142 16.16 -9.24 10.88
CA VAL A 142 17.28 -8.78 11.69
C VAL A 142 18.57 -9.40 11.12
N LEU A 143 19.24 -8.68 10.23
CA LEU A 143 20.63 -8.98 9.93
C LEU A 143 21.35 -8.82 11.27
N ASN A 144 21.82 -9.93 11.81
CA ASN A 144 22.71 -9.86 12.97
C ASN A 144 23.82 -8.90 12.61
N THR A 145 24.02 -7.90 13.45
CA THR A 145 25.07 -6.92 13.25
C THR A 145 26.39 -7.69 13.12
N PHE A 146 27.02 -7.59 11.94
CA PHE A 146 28.34 -8.14 11.74
C PHE A 146 29.30 -7.39 12.68
N THR A 147 29.81 -8.07 13.69
CA THR A 147 30.66 -7.46 14.73
C THR A 147 32.16 -7.62 14.46
N GLY A 148 32.52 -8.51 13.56
CA GLY A 148 33.90 -8.72 13.16
C GLY A 148 34.14 -10.10 12.55
N ALA A 149 35.25 -10.25 11.85
CA ALA A 149 35.76 -11.53 11.38
C ALA A 149 37.29 -11.54 11.60
N ASP A 150 37.75 -12.65 12.12
CA ASP A 150 39.20 -12.93 12.18
C ASP A 150 39.58 -13.71 10.91
N VAL A 151 40.47 -13.11 10.11
CA VAL A 151 40.99 -13.74 8.90
C VAL A 151 42.44 -14.11 9.16
N VAL A 152 42.72 -15.40 9.14
CA VAL A 152 44.08 -15.93 9.26
C VAL A 152 44.57 -16.39 7.90
N TRP A 153 45.56 -15.75 7.39
CA TRP A 153 46.22 -16.10 6.14
C TRP A 153 47.41 -17.02 6.44
N ASN A 154 47.35 -18.21 5.86
CA ASN A 154 48.52 -19.14 5.92
C ASN A 154 49.27 -19.03 4.58
N LEU A 155 50.31 -18.22 4.56
CA LEU A 155 51.06 -17.90 3.36
C LEU A 155 52.25 -18.87 3.13
N THR A 156 52.50 -19.81 4.06
CA THR A 156 53.62 -20.73 3.92
C THR A 156 53.13 -22.14 3.63
N THR A 157 53.89 -22.84 2.81
CA THR A 157 53.77 -24.28 2.58
C THR A 157 54.69 -25.10 3.50
N ASP A 158 55.46 -24.44 4.36
CA ASP A 158 56.36 -25.06 5.31
C ASP A 158 55.61 -25.32 6.62
N PRO A 159 55.50 -26.60 7.06
CA PRO A 159 54.78 -26.96 8.27
C PRO A 159 55.45 -26.44 9.57
N ASP A 160 56.69 -25.97 9.51
CA ASP A 160 57.44 -25.48 10.66
C ASP A 160 57.40 -23.95 10.85
N GLU A 161 56.83 -23.20 9.89
CA GLU A 161 56.67 -21.76 10.02
C GLU A 161 55.29 -21.37 10.59
N GLN A 162 55.31 -20.48 11.57
CA GLN A 162 54.07 -19.94 12.17
C GLN A 162 53.37 -18.92 11.24
N ASN A 163 52.07 -18.73 11.41
CA ASN A 163 51.29 -17.75 10.67
C ASN A 163 51.93 -16.39 10.60
N GLU A 164 52.20 -15.89 9.39
CA GLU A 164 52.93 -14.63 9.18
C GLU A 164 52.00 -13.40 9.19
N ALA A 165 50.71 -13.55 8.99
CA ALA A 165 49.76 -12.45 8.99
C ALA A 165 48.41 -12.83 9.62
N GLN A 166 47.96 -12.01 10.52
CA GLN A 166 46.62 -12.08 11.10
C GLN A 166 46.01 -10.68 11.01
N ASP A 167 44.81 -10.59 10.43
CA ASP A 167 44.07 -9.34 10.35
C ASP A 167 42.71 -9.48 11.04
N THR A 168 42.33 -8.49 11.81
CA THR A 168 41.06 -8.44 12.55
C THR A 168 40.24 -7.27 12.05
N ILE A 169 39.12 -7.54 11.41
CA ILE A 169 38.19 -6.52 10.97
C ILE A 169 37.17 -6.26 12.06
N ASN A 170 37.25 -5.10 12.70
CA ASN A 170 36.27 -4.62 13.65
C ASN A 170 35.35 -3.61 12.97
N VAL A 171 34.04 -3.87 12.95
CA VAL A 171 33.04 -2.92 12.49
C VAL A 171 32.43 -2.25 13.71
N THR A 172 32.66 -0.94 13.84
CA THR A 172 32.01 -0.13 14.87
C THR A 172 30.57 0.18 14.38
N PRO A 173 29.53 -0.02 15.19
CA PRO A 173 28.15 0.23 14.83
C PRO A 173 27.83 1.70 14.60
#